data_1d0b57f20ff2cea764560f5ffec97f3b
#
_entry.id   1d0b57f20ff2cea764560f5ffec97f3b
#
_cell.length_a   1.000
_cell.length_b   1.000
_cell.length_c   1.000
_cell.angle_alpha   90.00
_cell.angle_beta   90.00
_cell.angle_gamma   90.00
#
_symmetry.space_group_name_H-M   'P 1'
#
loop_
_entity.id
_entity.type
_entity.pdbx_description
1 polymer ?
#
loop_
_entity_poly.entity_id
_entity_poly.type
_entity_poly.pdbx_seq_one_letter_code
_entity_poly.pdbx_strand_id
1 'polypeptide(L)'
;MQQYLIHAYDYTDAQALDRRMSARPFHLEAVKKLKESGNFIMGGAILNDEGQMIGSNLVVQFAHREELDAYLAIEPYVLQKVWEKIEIRLYRVANV
;
A
#
# COMPACT_ATOMS: atom_id res chain seq x y z
N MET A 1 -4.56 0.64 18.88
CA MET A 1 -3.48 0.75 17.87
C MET A 1 -3.56 2.09 17.15
N GLN A 2 -2.43 2.59 16.70
CA GLN A 2 -2.39 3.82 15.90
C GLN A 2 -2.73 3.47 14.45
N GLN A 3 -3.64 4.25 13.84
CA GLN A 3 -3.96 4.13 12.43
C GLN A 3 -3.05 5.04 11.60
N TYR A 4 -2.77 4.60 10.38
CA TYR A 4 -1.93 5.33 9.42
C TYR A 4 -2.58 5.27 8.05
N LEU A 5 -2.46 6.37 7.32
CA LEU A 5 -2.80 6.41 5.90
C LEU A 5 -1.49 6.34 5.12
N ILE A 6 -1.38 5.33 4.26
CA ILE A 6 -0.28 5.19 3.33
C ILE A 6 -0.79 5.62 1.97
N HIS A 7 -0.15 6.63 1.37
CA HIS A 7 -0.43 7.06 0.01
C HIS A 7 0.83 6.86 -0.82
N ALA A 8 0.76 5.97 -1.78
CA ALA A 8 1.92 5.59 -2.60
C ALA A 8 1.69 5.96 -4.06
N TYR A 9 2.72 6.53 -4.67
CA TYR A 9 2.72 6.96 -6.07
C TYR A 9 3.62 6.01 -6.86
N ASP A 10 3.09 5.41 -7.93
CA ASP A 10 3.87 4.53 -8.79
C ASP A 10 4.92 5.30 -9.57
N TYR A 11 5.97 4.58 -10.00
CA TYR A 11 6.87 5.08 -11.02
C TYR A 11 6.09 5.40 -12.30
N THR A 12 6.64 6.27 -13.14
CA THR A 12 5.95 6.79 -14.33
C THR A 12 6.61 6.40 -15.65
N ASP A 13 7.59 5.50 -15.60
CA ASP A 13 8.24 5.00 -16.82
C ASP A 13 7.30 4.07 -17.61
N ALA A 14 7.69 3.77 -18.84
CA ALA A 14 6.83 2.99 -19.76
C ALA A 14 6.51 1.59 -19.26
N GLN A 15 7.35 0.99 -18.42
CA GLN A 15 7.15 -0.36 -17.89
C GLN A 15 6.52 -0.38 -16.48
N ALA A 16 6.17 0.78 -15.94
CA ALA A 16 5.68 0.87 -14.55
C ALA A 16 4.40 0.06 -14.33
N LEU A 17 3.44 0.16 -15.25
CA LEU A 17 2.18 -0.58 -15.12
C LEU A 17 2.41 -2.09 -15.20
N ASP A 18 3.28 -2.54 -16.10
CA ASP A 18 3.60 -3.96 -16.24
C ASP A 18 4.27 -4.50 -14.96
N ARG A 19 5.16 -3.72 -14.34
CA ARG A 19 5.77 -4.11 -13.08
C ARG A 19 4.73 -4.22 -11.98
N ARG A 20 3.80 -3.26 -11.93
CA ARG A 20 2.72 -3.31 -10.95
C ARG A 20 1.86 -4.55 -11.11
N MET A 21 1.45 -4.86 -12.34
CA MET A 21 0.60 -6.01 -12.60
C MET A 21 1.32 -7.33 -12.29
N SER A 22 2.63 -7.41 -12.55
CA SER A 22 3.44 -8.58 -12.21
C SER A 22 3.61 -8.75 -10.70
N ALA A 23 3.77 -7.66 -9.95
CA ALA A 23 3.94 -7.68 -8.50
C ALA A 23 2.60 -7.84 -7.75
N ARG A 24 1.48 -7.53 -8.40
CA ARG A 24 0.17 -7.42 -7.74
C ARG A 24 -0.26 -8.68 -7.00
N PRO A 25 -0.13 -9.91 -7.53
CA PRO A 25 -0.53 -11.09 -6.77
C PRO A 25 0.22 -11.24 -5.44
N PHE A 26 1.50 -10.89 -5.43
CA PHE A 26 2.32 -10.94 -4.21
C PHE A 26 1.94 -9.85 -3.21
N HIS A 27 1.63 -8.65 -3.71
CA HIS A 27 1.13 -7.56 -2.90
C HIS A 27 -0.20 -7.94 -2.24
N LEU A 28 -1.13 -8.50 -2.99
CA LEU A 28 -2.44 -8.89 -2.46
C LEU A 28 -2.29 -9.98 -1.40
N GLU A 29 -1.35 -10.90 -1.55
CA GLU A 29 -1.07 -11.92 -0.54
C GLU A 29 -0.51 -11.28 0.75
N ALA A 30 0.38 -10.31 0.63
CA ALA A 30 0.92 -9.58 1.79
C ALA A 30 -0.19 -8.80 2.52
N VAL A 31 -1.06 -8.14 1.78
CA VAL A 31 -2.20 -7.40 2.35
C VAL A 31 -3.19 -8.35 3.02
N LYS A 32 -3.43 -9.52 2.45
CA LYS A 32 -4.27 -10.55 3.05
C LYS A 32 -3.74 -10.97 4.43
N LYS A 33 -2.43 -11.14 4.56
CA LYS A 33 -1.81 -11.45 5.85
C LYS A 33 -1.98 -10.32 6.86
N LEU A 34 -1.85 -9.07 6.42
CA LEU A 34 -2.12 -7.91 7.28
C LEU A 34 -3.57 -7.90 7.75
N LYS A 35 -4.50 -8.25 6.88
CA LYS A 35 -5.92 -8.31 7.24
C LYS A 35 -6.17 -9.42 8.26
N GLU A 36 -5.58 -10.58 8.08
CA GLU A 36 -5.70 -11.71 9.01
C GLU A 36 -5.18 -11.36 10.40
N SER A 37 -4.12 -10.56 10.48
CA SER A 37 -3.54 -10.12 11.76
C SER A 37 -4.25 -8.89 12.37
N GLY A 38 -5.28 -8.35 11.69
CA GLY A 38 -6.01 -7.18 12.17
C GLY A 38 -5.34 -5.85 11.88
N ASN A 39 -4.30 -5.84 11.07
CA ASN A 39 -3.52 -4.62 10.79
C ASN A 39 -3.99 -3.86 9.55
N PHE A 40 -4.75 -4.48 8.66
CA PHE A 40 -5.27 -3.84 7.45
C PHE A 40 -6.74 -3.50 7.64
N ILE A 41 -7.10 -2.22 7.41
CA ILE A 41 -8.49 -1.74 7.52
C ILE A 41 -9.13 -1.69 6.14
N MET A 42 -8.51 -0.96 5.21
CA MET A 42 -8.98 -0.89 3.83
C MET A 42 -7.86 -0.36 2.94
N GLY A 43 -8.01 -0.58 1.64
CA GLY A 43 -7.08 -0.04 0.67
C GLY A 43 -7.48 -0.39 -0.74
N GLY A 44 -6.79 0.22 -1.68
CA GLY A 44 -7.05 -0.01 -3.09
C GLY A 44 -6.07 0.72 -3.98
N ALA A 45 -6.29 0.58 -5.28
CA ALA A 45 -5.49 1.24 -6.30
C ALA A 45 -6.10 2.58 -6.68
N ILE A 46 -5.24 3.57 -6.88
CA ILE A 46 -5.62 4.86 -7.45
C ILE A 46 -5.57 4.69 -8.97
N LEU A 47 -6.61 5.17 -9.66
CA LEU A 47 -6.74 5.02 -11.10
C LEU A 47 -6.57 6.36 -11.80
N ASN A 48 -6.00 6.33 -13.01
CA ASN A 48 -6.04 7.48 -13.91
C ASN A 48 -7.38 7.51 -14.67
N ASP A 49 -7.55 8.47 -15.56
CA ASP A 49 -8.81 8.65 -16.30
C ASP A 49 -9.11 7.50 -17.26
N GLU A 50 -8.09 6.72 -17.66
CA GLU A 50 -8.24 5.54 -18.51
C GLU A 50 -8.49 4.25 -17.70
N GLY A 51 -8.61 4.36 -16.38
CA GLY A 51 -8.85 3.22 -15.50
C GLY A 51 -7.61 2.38 -15.20
N GLN A 52 -6.42 2.88 -15.50
CA GLN A 52 -5.16 2.20 -15.19
C GLN A 52 -4.72 2.52 -13.76
N MET A 53 -4.14 1.54 -13.09
CA MET A 53 -3.64 1.69 -11.71
C MET A 53 -2.33 2.47 -11.73
N ILE A 54 -2.29 3.60 -11.02
CA ILE A 54 -1.14 4.51 -10.97
C ILE A 54 -0.63 4.78 -9.56
N GLY A 55 -1.24 4.18 -8.57
CA GLY A 55 -0.88 4.38 -7.16
C GLY A 55 -1.69 3.52 -6.25
N SER A 56 -1.48 3.68 -4.96
CA SER A 56 -2.19 2.91 -3.93
C SER A 56 -2.51 3.77 -2.73
N ASN A 57 -3.57 3.39 -2.04
CA ASN A 57 -3.95 3.99 -0.78
C ASN A 57 -4.28 2.87 0.18
N LEU A 58 -3.71 2.89 1.39
CA LEU A 58 -3.98 1.89 2.42
C LEU A 58 -4.23 2.58 3.75
N VAL A 59 -5.21 2.10 4.49
CA VAL A 59 -5.40 2.44 5.90
C VAL A 59 -5.03 1.21 6.70
N VAL A 60 -4.03 1.35 7.55
CA VAL A 60 -3.48 0.27 8.38
C VAL A 60 -3.44 0.71 9.83
N GLN A 61 -3.23 -0.24 10.74
CA GLN A 61 -3.07 0.06 12.17
C GLN A 61 -2.05 -0.87 12.78
N PHE A 62 -1.20 -0.31 13.65
CA PHE A 62 -0.16 -1.06 14.34
C PHE A 62 -0.03 -0.54 15.77
N ALA A 63 0.41 -1.41 16.68
CA ALA A 63 0.71 -1.01 18.04
C ALA A 63 1.91 -0.06 18.10
N HIS A 64 2.91 -0.28 17.24
CA HIS A 64 4.13 0.54 17.18
C HIS A 64 4.50 0.86 15.74
N ARG A 65 5.10 2.04 15.52
CA ARG A 65 5.53 2.49 14.20
C ARG A 65 6.51 1.51 13.55
N GLU A 66 7.37 0.88 14.36
CA GLU A 66 8.37 -0.08 13.87
C GLU A 66 7.73 -1.27 13.16
N GLU A 67 6.52 -1.65 13.55
CA GLU A 67 5.79 -2.73 12.88
C GLU A 67 5.33 -2.31 11.48
N LEU A 68 4.92 -1.05 11.31
CA LEU A 68 4.62 -0.48 9.99
C LEU A 68 5.87 -0.48 9.11
N ASP A 69 6.99 -0.03 9.66
CA ASP A 69 8.25 0.02 8.93
C ASP A 69 8.71 -1.38 8.52
N ALA A 70 8.52 -2.39 9.38
CA ALA A 70 8.83 -3.78 9.07
C ALA A 70 7.95 -4.32 7.93
N TYR A 71 6.67 -3.97 7.92
CA TYR A 71 5.79 -4.33 6.82
C TYR A 71 6.28 -3.72 5.50
N LEU A 72 6.58 -2.42 5.49
CA LEU A 72 7.02 -1.74 4.26
C LEU A 72 8.35 -2.32 3.74
N ALA A 73 9.20 -2.81 4.63
CA ALA A 73 10.49 -3.41 4.22
C ALA A 73 10.32 -4.71 3.42
N ILE A 74 9.17 -5.37 3.51
CA ILE A 74 8.90 -6.61 2.77
C ILE A 74 7.75 -6.47 1.76
N GLU A 75 7.19 -5.27 1.62
CA GLU A 75 6.07 -5.04 0.69
C GLU A 75 6.52 -5.25 -0.76
N PRO A 76 5.89 -6.17 -1.51
CA PRO A 76 6.29 -6.44 -2.89
C PRO A 76 6.27 -5.22 -3.80
N TYR A 77 5.35 -4.26 -3.58
CA TYR A 77 5.33 -3.03 -4.38
C TYR A 77 6.51 -2.11 -4.07
N VAL A 78 7.13 -2.22 -2.91
CA VAL A 78 8.39 -1.54 -2.60
C VAL A 78 9.56 -2.28 -3.22
N LEU A 79 9.64 -3.59 -2.98
CA LEU A 79 10.76 -4.43 -3.44
C LEU A 79 10.84 -4.52 -4.96
N GLN A 80 9.70 -4.54 -5.64
CA GLN A 80 9.61 -4.66 -7.11
C GLN A 80 9.60 -3.30 -7.82
N LYS A 81 9.84 -2.22 -7.10
CA LYS A 81 9.90 -0.85 -7.65
C LYS A 81 8.63 -0.43 -8.37
N VAL A 82 7.50 -0.71 -7.73
CA VAL A 82 6.19 -0.22 -8.18
C VAL A 82 5.93 1.14 -7.57
N TRP A 83 6.07 1.27 -6.26
CA TRP A 83 5.91 2.55 -5.56
C TRP A 83 7.21 3.35 -5.62
N GLU A 84 7.14 4.56 -6.19
CA GLU A 84 8.28 5.49 -6.23
C GLU A 84 8.32 6.35 -4.98
N LYS A 85 7.16 6.89 -4.57
CA LYS A 85 7.05 7.78 -3.43
C LYS A 85 5.98 7.25 -2.49
N ILE A 86 6.29 7.26 -1.19
CA ILE A 86 5.37 6.80 -0.16
C ILE A 86 5.21 7.92 0.86
N GLU A 87 3.97 8.34 1.08
CA GLU A 87 3.60 9.28 2.12
C GLU A 87 2.86 8.54 3.21
N ILE A 88 3.26 8.75 4.46
CA ILE A 88 2.62 8.14 5.63
C ILE A 88 2.10 9.26 6.51
N ARG A 89 0.81 9.19 6.84
CA ARG A 89 0.15 10.18 7.70
C ARG A 89 -0.45 9.48 8.90
N LEU A 90 -0.38 10.11 10.05
CA LEU A 90 -1.19 9.72 11.20
C LEU A 90 -2.66 9.92 10.80
N TYR A 91 -3.49 8.95 11.14
CA TYR A 91 -4.85 8.91 10.63
C TYR A 91 -5.81 8.37 11.69
N ARG A 92 -7.04 8.76 11.58
CA ARG A 92 -8.11 8.19 12.40
C ARG A 92 -9.33 7.99 11.51
N VAL A 93 -9.72 6.73 11.34
CA VAL A 93 -10.95 6.41 10.60
C VAL A 93 -12.13 7.02 11.36
N ALA A 94 -13.01 7.70 10.62
CA ALA A 94 -14.20 8.29 11.23
C ALA A 94 -15.14 7.19 11.72
N ASN A 95 -15.61 7.34 12.95
CA ASN A 95 -16.59 6.43 13.56
C ASN A 95 -17.97 7.04 13.35
N VAL A 96 -18.61 6.61 12.29
CA VAL A 96 -19.93 7.14 11.89
C VAL A 96 -21.02 6.09 11.97
#